data_09fea33e99986b71f9be487439e373e6
#
_entry.id   09fea33e99986b71f9be487439e373e6
#
_cell.length_a   1.000
_cell.length_b   1.000
_cell.length_c   1.000
_cell.angle_alpha   90.00
_cell.angle_beta   90.00
_cell.angle_gamma   90.00
#
_symmetry.space_group_name_H-M   'P 1'
#
loop_
_entity.id
_entity.type
_entity.pdbx_description
1 polymer ?
#
loop_
_entity_poly.entity_id
_entity_poly.type
_entity_poly.pdbx_seq_one_letter_code
_entity_poly.pdbx_strand_id
1 'polypeptide(L)'
;MEPDLVLVSNTREWLLRAKEDLDNAQHDLMATPPFVTDALFHCQQVVEKAMKALLTWHDSAFRKTHNLEELGELCTRIDGTLAPGVEDVTPLPEYAARFRYPGAPWEPTLQEAQESIELARIFVNTILKRLPPRITSFDDRSKDSMESGA
;
A
#
# COMPACT_ATOMS: atom_id res chain seq x y z
N MET A 1 -6.59 18.94 21.78
CA MET A 1 -7.82 18.31 21.23
C MET A 1 -7.48 16.88 20.85
N GLU A 2 -8.22 15.93 21.41
CA GLU A 2 -8.01 14.53 21.05
C GLU A 2 -8.53 14.26 19.64
N PRO A 3 -7.79 13.49 18.81
CA PRO A 3 -8.27 13.12 17.49
C PRO A 3 -9.51 12.23 17.61
N ASP A 4 -10.38 12.32 16.63
CA ASP A 4 -11.54 11.47 16.49
C ASP A 4 -11.12 10.00 16.46
N LEU A 5 -11.64 9.20 17.41
CA LEU A 5 -11.33 7.77 17.52
C LEU A 5 -11.76 6.97 16.28
N VAL A 6 -12.84 7.39 15.63
CA VAL A 6 -13.31 6.76 14.39
C VAL A 6 -12.29 7.01 13.27
N LEU A 7 -11.78 8.23 13.17
CA LEU A 7 -10.76 8.61 12.20
C LEU A 7 -9.47 7.78 12.41
N VAL A 8 -9.03 7.67 13.65
CA VAL A 8 -7.85 6.85 14.01
C VAL A 8 -8.07 5.39 13.61
N SER A 9 -9.23 4.83 13.96
CA SER A 9 -9.56 3.44 13.65
C SER A 9 -9.62 3.17 12.15
N ASN A 10 -10.25 4.04 11.39
CA ASN A 10 -10.37 3.91 9.93
C ASN A 10 -9.00 4.04 9.24
N THR A 11 -8.18 4.96 9.70
CA THR A 11 -6.82 5.12 9.16
C THR A 11 -5.98 3.86 9.39
N ARG A 12 -6.04 3.32 10.62
CA ARG A 12 -5.35 2.05 10.96
C ARG A 12 -5.83 0.89 10.10
N GLU A 13 -7.12 0.80 9.84
CA GLU A 13 -7.68 -0.27 9.02
C GLU A 13 -7.09 -0.26 7.61
N TRP A 14 -6.97 0.91 6.98
CA TRP A 14 -6.32 1.03 5.69
C TRP A 14 -4.86 0.60 5.72
N LEU A 15 -4.11 1.00 6.76
CA LEU A 15 -2.71 0.63 6.91
C LEU A 15 -2.52 -0.88 7.11
N LEU A 16 -3.38 -1.50 7.92
CA LEU A 16 -3.36 -2.96 8.12
C LEU A 16 -3.60 -3.71 6.81
N ARG A 17 -4.56 -3.25 6.00
CA ARG A 17 -4.83 -3.81 4.69
C ARG A 17 -3.65 -3.63 3.73
N ALA A 18 -3.01 -2.47 3.76
CA ALA A 18 -1.81 -2.23 2.96
C ALA A 18 -0.68 -3.18 3.34
N LYS A 19 -0.43 -3.36 4.65
CA LYS A 19 0.58 -4.29 5.15
C LYS A 19 0.29 -5.72 4.75
N GLU A 20 -0.97 -6.14 4.85
CA GLU A 20 -1.43 -7.47 4.45
C GLU A 20 -1.16 -7.74 2.97
N ASP A 21 -1.45 -6.77 2.09
CA ASP A 21 -1.15 -6.89 0.66
C ASP A 21 0.35 -6.96 0.39
N LEU A 22 1.16 -6.22 1.14
CA LEU A 22 2.61 -6.26 1.01
C LEU A 22 3.17 -7.64 1.39
N ASP A 23 2.68 -8.20 2.49
CA ASP A 23 3.04 -9.55 2.94
C ASP A 23 2.61 -10.59 1.89
N ASN A 24 1.42 -10.45 1.32
CA ASN A 24 0.94 -11.33 0.26
C ASN A 24 1.82 -11.27 -0.99
N ALA A 25 2.22 -10.07 -1.41
CA ALA A 25 3.12 -9.92 -2.55
C ALA A 25 4.45 -10.62 -2.33
N GLN A 26 5.04 -10.47 -1.15
CA GLN A 26 6.28 -11.15 -0.79
C GLN A 26 6.12 -12.66 -0.77
N HIS A 27 5.01 -13.14 -0.22
CA HIS A 27 4.68 -14.55 -0.14
C HIS A 27 4.52 -15.18 -1.53
N ASP A 28 3.88 -14.49 -2.45
CA ASP A 28 3.72 -14.91 -3.83
C ASP A 28 5.06 -15.18 -4.50
N LEU A 29 6.09 -14.38 -4.22
CA LEU A 29 7.41 -14.55 -4.81
C LEU A 29 8.22 -15.68 -4.16
N MET A 30 7.84 -16.13 -2.97
CA MET A 30 8.48 -17.25 -2.29
C MET A 30 7.95 -18.61 -2.78
N ALA A 31 6.83 -18.62 -3.47
CA ALA A 31 6.25 -19.84 -4.01
C ALA A 31 7.13 -20.43 -5.13
N THR A 32 7.00 -21.73 -5.37
CA THR A 32 7.72 -22.44 -6.42
C THR A 32 6.72 -23.13 -7.38
N PRO A 33 6.53 -22.61 -8.60
CA PRO A 33 7.09 -21.37 -9.14
C PRO A 33 6.45 -20.12 -8.51
N PRO A 34 7.12 -18.96 -8.57
CA PRO A 34 6.58 -17.73 -7.99
C PRO A 34 5.36 -17.22 -8.75
N PHE A 35 4.40 -16.63 -8.02
CA PHE A 35 3.20 -16.00 -8.57
C PHE A 35 3.46 -14.52 -8.87
N VAL A 36 4.18 -14.25 -9.94
CA VAL A 36 4.70 -12.93 -10.27
C VAL A 36 3.59 -11.92 -10.59
N THR A 37 2.61 -12.33 -11.40
CA THR A 37 1.48 -11.46 -11.78
C THR A 37 0.63 -11.10 -10.57
N ASP A 38 0.39 -12.05 -9.68
CA ASP A 38 -0.37 -11.81 -8.46
C ASP A 38 0.37 -10.85 -7.52
N ALA A 39 1.70 -11.01 -7.41
CA ALA A 39 2.54 -10.09 -6.63
C ALA A 39 2.44 -8.65 -7.14
N LEU A 40 2.45 -8.43 -8.45
CA LEU A 40 2.28 -7.10 -9.04
C LEU A 40 0.91 -6.49 -8.70
N PHE A 41 -0.14 -7.30 -8.74
CA PHE A 41 -1.48 -6.85 -8.35
C PHE A 41 -1.51 -6.41 -6.89
N HIS A 42 -0.91 -7.18 -6.00
CA HIS A 42 -0.82 -6.81 -4.57
C HIS A 42 -0.03 -5.53 -4.35
N CYS A 43 1.04 -5.29 -5.12
CA CYS A 43 1.81 -4.04 -5.04
C CYS A 43 0.94 -2.81 -5.34
N GLN A 44 0.08 -2.89 -6.34
CA GLN A 44 -0.90 -1.86 -6.66
C GLN A 44 -1.85 -1.61 -5.48
N GLN A 45 -2.36 -2.69 -4.88
CA GLN A 45 -3.27 -2.61 -3.73
C GLN A 45 -2.60 -1.97 -2.51
N VAL A 46 -1.33 -2.28 -2.26
CA VAL A 46 -0.55 -1.65 -1.18
C VAL A 46 -0.57 -0.13 -1.32
N VAL A 47 -0.22 0.37 -2.50
CA VAL A 47 -0.12 1.81 -2.76
C VAL A 47 -1.49 2.48 -2.63
N GLU A 48 -2.52 1.89 -3.22
CA GLU A 48 -3.89 2.40 -3.14
C GLU A 48 -4.33 2.56 -1.68
N LYS A 49 -4.13 1.54 -0.86
CA LYS A 49 -4.54 1.55 0.54
C LYS A 49 -3.72 2.51 1.40
N ALA A 50 -2.43 2.65 1.10
CA ALA A 50 -1.60 3.65 1.77
C ALA A 50 -2.06 5.08 1.46
N MET A 51 -2.41 5.37 0.21
CA MET A 51 -2.99 6.66 -0.17
C MET A 51 -4.30 6.92 0.57
N LYS A 52 -5.19 5.93 0.60
CA LYS A 52 -6.48 6.04 1.30
C LYS A 52 -6.29 6.24 2.80
N ALA A 53 -5.27 5.65 3.41
CA ALA A 53 -4.93 5.88 4.82
C ALA A 53 -4.58 7.35 5.07
N LEU A 54 -3.72 7.94 4.25
CA LEU A 54 -3.35 9.34 4.39
C LEU A 54 -4.56 10.26 4.23
N LEU A 55 -5.38 10.03 3.21
CA LEU A 55 -6.58 10.81 2.94
C LEU A 55 -7.57 10.71 4.09
N THR A 56 -7.76 9.51 4.64
CA THR A 56 -8.65 9.28 5.78
C THR A 56 -8.17 10.05 7.01
N TRP A 57 -6.88 9.99 7.30
CA TRP A 57 -6.30 10.72 8.44
C TRP A 57 -6.53 12.23 8.35
N HIS A 58 -6.41 12.80 7.16
CA HIS A 58 -6.62 14.23 6.93
C HIS A 58 -8.09 14.60 6.70
N ASP A 59 -9.01 13.66 6.89
CA ASP A 59 -10.44 13.84 6.66
C ASP A 59 -10.72 14.40 5.26
N SER A 60 -9.90 14.00 4.29
CA SER A 60 -10.04 14.39 2.90
C SER A 60 -10.94 13.39 2.17
N ALA A 61 -12.06 13.88 1.65
CA ALA A 61 -13.00 13.02 0.95
C ALA A 61 -12.38 12.49 -0.36
N PHE A 62 -12.63 11.22 -0.64
CA PHE A 62 -12.31 10.59 -1.91
C PHE A 62 -13.45 9.66 -2.31
N ARG A 63 -13.70 9.58 -3.61
CA ARG A 63 -14.71 8.65 -4.10
C ARG A 63 -14.21 7.22 -4.05
N LYS A 64 -15.12 6.26 -4.10
CA LYS A 64 -14.77 4.85 -4.15
C LYS A 64 -14.13 4.53 -5.50
N THR A 65 -12.82 4.49 -5.55
CA THR A 65 -12.02 4.32 -6.78
C THR A 65 -10.77 3.49 -6.50
N HIS A 66 -10.22 2.91 -7.57
CA HIS A 66 -8.92 2.22 -7.59
C HIS A 66 -7.89 3.01 -8.42
N ASN A 67 -8.24 4.22 -8.83
CA ASN A 67 -7.39 5.05 -9.68
C ASN A 67 -6.28 5.73 -8.86
N LEU A 68 -5.04 5.26 -9.01
CA LEU A 68 -3.89 5.80 -8.27
C LEU A 68 -3.54 7.23 -8.68
N GLU A 69 -3.79 7.62 -9.92
CA GLU A 69 -3.55 8.98 -10.38
C GLU A 69 -4.45 9.97 -9.63
N GLU A 70 -5.75 9.67 -9.55
CA GLU A 70 -6.74 10.47 -8.82
C GLU A 70 -6.40 10.55 -7.32
N LEU A 71 -6.15 9.40 -6.69
CA LEU A 71 -5.81 9.33 -5.27
C LEU A 71 -4.48 10.03 -4.98
N GLY A 72 -3.50 9.87 -5.86
CA GLY A 72 -2.19 10.50 -5.76
C GLY A 72 -2.26 12.01 -5.86
N GLU A 73 -3.11 12.56 -6.72
CA GLU A 73 -3.34 14.02 -6.80
C GLU A 73 -3.89 14.56 -5.48
N LEU A 74 -4.86 13.86 -4.88
CA LEU A 74 -5.41 14.25 -3.59
C LEU A 74 -4.35 14.22 -2.49
N CYS A 75 -3.50 13.20 -2.46
CA CYS A 75 -2.39 13.11 -1.51
C CYS A 75 -1.39 14.26 -1.70
N THR A 76 -1.05 14.58 -2.94
CA THR A 76 -0.11 15.66 -3.26
C THR A 76 -0.66 17.03 -2.87
N ARG A 77 -1.96 17.24 -2.92
CA ARG A 77 -2.60 18.47 -2.43
C ARG A 77 -2.47 18.63 -0.92
N ILE A 78 -2.47 17.52 -0.18
CA ILE A 78 -2.26 17.53 1.28
C ILE A 78 -0.79 17.84 1.59
N ASP A 79 0.11 17.18 0.89
CA ASP A 79 1.56 17.31 1.09
C ASP A 79 2.28 17.23 -0.27
N GLY A 80 2.71 18.39 -0.77
CA GLY A 80 3.40 18.48 -2.06
C GLY A 80 4.71 17.73 -2.13
N THR A 81 5.33 17.41 -0.99
CA THR A 81 6.57 16.62 -0.95
C THR A 81 6.35 15.16 -1.35
N LEU A 82 5.10 14.71 -1.43
CA LEU A 82 4.75 13.37 -1.90
C LEU A 82 4.80 13.22 -3.41
N ALA A 83 4.86 14.31 -4.17
CA ALA A 83 4.76 14.27 -5.63
C ALA A 83 5.74 13.28 -6.30
N PRO A 84 7.05 13.25 -5.97
CA PRO A 84 7.98 12.29 -6.59
C PRO A 84 7.60 10.83 -6.32
N GLY A 85 7.23 10.50 -5.09
CA GLY A 85 6.80 9.14 -4.72
C GLY A 85 5.52 8.73 -5.43
N VAL A 86 4.56 9.65 -5.56
CA VAL A 86 3.32 9.41 -6.29
C VAL A 86 3.61 9.14 -7.77
N GLU A 87 4.50 9.91 -8.41
CA GLU A 87 4.91 9.66 -9.79
C GLU A 87 5.52 8.27 -9.97
N ASP A 88 6.34 7.83 -9.03
CA ASP A 88 7.01 6.54 -9.10
C ASP A 88 6.03 5.36 -9.07
N VAL A 89 4.94 5.47 -8.32
CA VAL A 89 3.99 4.36 -8.11
C VAL A 89 2.76 4.42 -9.03
N THR A 90 2.47 5.55 -9.65
CA THR A 90 1.30 5.73 -10.51
C THR A 90 1.26 4.73 -11.68
N PRO A 91 2.38 4.30 -12.31
CA PRO A 91 2.35 3.32 -13.38
C PRO A 91 2.02 1.89 -12.96
N LEU A 92 2.05 1.56 -11.66
CA LEU A 92 1.86 0.19 -11.19
C LEU A 92 0.55 -0.48 -11.66
N PRO A 93 -0.62 0.19 -11.65
CA PRO A 93 -1.86 -0.44 -12.12
C PRO A 93 -1.83 -0.84 -13.59
N GLU A 94 -1.31 0.02 -14.45
CA GLU A 94 -1.18 -0.25 -15.87
C GLU A 94 -0.22 -1.41 -16.11
N TYR A 95 0.91 -1.41 -15.42
CA TYR A 95 1.90 -2.47 -15.49
C TYR A 95 1.32 -3.81 -15.04
N ALA A 96 0.62 -3.85 -13.90
CA ALA A 96 -0.03 -5.06 -13.39
C ALA A 96 -1.14 -5.55 -14.33
N ALA A 97 -1.96 -4.65 -14.87
CA ALA A 97 -3.06 -4.99 -15.78
C ALA A 97 -2.56 -5.61 -17.09
N ARG A 98 -1.39 -5.18 -17.59
CA ARG A 98 -0.82 -5.66 -18.86
C ARG A 98 -0.62 -7.17 -18.87
N PHE A 99 -0.36 -7.80 -17.73
CA PHE A 99 -0.07 -9.21 -17.60
C PHE A 99 -1.25 -10.07 -17.15
N ARG A 100 -2.42 -9.46 -16.94
CA ARG A 100 -3.61 -10.19 -16.44
C ARG A 100 -4.44 -10.84 -17.52
N TYR A 101 -4.26 -10.46 -18.80
CA TYR A 101 -5.07 -10.95 -19.89
C TYR A 101 -4.34 -12.05 -20.67
N PRO A 102 -5.07 -13.10 -21.11
CA PRO A 102 -4.52 -14.09 -22.04
C PRO A 102 -3.99 -13.42 -23.30
N GLY A 103 -2.86 -13.88 -23.80
CA GLY A 103 -2.23 -13.32 -25.00
C GLY A 103 -1.28 -12.16 -24.74
N ALA A 104 -0.97 -11.85 -23.49
CA ALA A 104 0.11 -10.92 -23.19
C ALA A 104 1.42 -11.41 -23.84
N PRO A 105 2.21 -10.49 -24.49
CA PRO A 105 3.37 -10.90 -25.27
C PRO A 105 4.51 -11.48 -24.43
N TRP A 106 4.53 -11.23 -23.12
CA TRP A 106 5.51 -11.77 -22.19
C TRP A 106 4.94 -11.74 -20.78
N GLU A 107 5.49 -12.59 -19.91
CA GLU A 107 5.23 -12.54 -18.48
C GLU A 107 6.22 -11.60 -17.78
N PRO A 108 5.82 -10.96 -16.66
CA PRO A 108 6.76 -10.17 -15.87
C PRO A 108 7.84 -11.08 -15.28
N THR A 109 9.06 -10.56 -15.17
CA THR A 109 10.15 -11.28 -14.55
C THR A 109 10.07 -11.22 -13.02
N LEU A 110 10.71 -12.17 -12.35
CA LEU A 110 10.87 -12.14 -10.91
C LEU A 110 11.52 -10.84 -10.44
N GLN A 111 12.55 -10.36 -11.15
CA GLN A 111 13.23 -9.12 -10.83
C GLN A 111 12.28 -7.91 -10.93
N GLU A 112 11.46 -7.83 -11.98
CA GLU A 112 10.47 -6.76 -12.14
C GLU A 112 9.47 -6.73 -10.97
N ALA A 113 9.03 -7.91 -10.53
CA ALA A 113 8.13 -8.03 -9.39
C ALA A 113 8.82 -7.60 -8.08
N GLN A 114 10.08 -7.99 -7.87
CA GLN A 114 10.87 -7.58 -6.71
C GLN A 114 11.05 -6.06 -6.66
N GLU A 115 11.31 -5.43 -7.80
CA GLU A 115 11.42 -3.97 -7.92
C GLU A 115 10.09 -3.28 -7.58
N SER A 116 8.97 -3.84 -8.04
CA SER A 116 7.64 -3.31 -7.74
C SER A 116 7.30 -3.41 -6.25
N ILE A 117 7.67 -4.51 -5.60
CA ILE A 117 7.52 -4.68 -4.15
C ILE A 117 8.32 -3.61 -3.41
N GLU A 118 9.55 -3.36 -3.84
CA GLU A 118 10.41 -2.36 -3.20
C GLU A 118 9.83 -0.94 -3.36
N LEU A 119 9.32 -0.60 -4.55
CA LEU A 119 8.62 0.67 -4.77
C LEU A 119 7.42 0.82 -3.83
N ALA A 120 6.61 -0.22 -3.71
CA ALA A 120 5.43 -0.21 -2.83
C ALA A 120 5.86 -0.04 -1.36
N ARG A 121 6.91 -0.75 -0.92
CA ARG A 121 7.46 -0.65 0.44
C ARG A 121 7.95 0.76 0.75
N ILE A 122 8.73 1.34 -0.15
CA ILE A 122 9.24 2.71 0.00
C ILE A 122 8.09 3.69 0.11
N PHE A 123 7.05 3.53 -0.73
CA PHE A 123 5.89 4.41 -0.69
C PHE A 123 5.13 4.31 0.64
N VAL A 124 4.87 3.09 1.12
CA VAL A 124 4.23 2.89 2.44
C VAL A 124 5.03 3.56 3.54
N ASN A 125 6.35 3.37 3.56
CA ASN A 125 7.22 3.98 4.56
C ASN A 125 7.18 5.51 4.48
N THR A 126 7.09 6.06 3.28
CA THR A 126 6.93 7.50 3.06
C THR A 126 5.63 8.01 3.69
N ILE A 127 4.53 7.29 3.49
CA ILE A 127 3.23 7.63 4.10
C ILE A 127 3.28 7.51 5.63
N LEU A 128 3.86 6.42 6.16
CA LEU A 128 3.96 6.19 7.60
C LEU A 128 4.70 7.31 8.32
N LYS A 129 5.74 7.88 7.70
CA LYS A 129 6.48 9.02 8.26
C LYS A 129 5.66 10.30 8.37
N ARG A 130 4.56 10.39 7.65
CA ARG A 130 3.65 11.55 7.66
C ARG A 130 2.43 11.34 8.53
N LEU A 131 2.35 10.19 9.19
CA LEU A 131 1.28 9.86 10.13
C LEU A 131 1.83 9.87 11.56
N PRO A 132 1.00 10.23 12.56
CA PRO A 132 1.46 10.25 13.95
C PRO A 132 1.84 8.85 14.45
N PRO A 133 2.83 8.75 15.36
CA PRO A 133 3.27 7.46 15.92
C PRO A 133 2.14 6.62 16.53
N ARG A 134 1.13 7.26 17.10
CA ARG A 134 -0.02 6.55 17.70
C ARG A 134 -0.81 5.75 16.66
N ILE A 135 -0.75 6.13 15.39
CA ILE A 135 -1.41 5.40 14.30
C ILE A 135 -0.52 4.28 13.78
N THR A 136 0.80 4.49 13.78
CA THR A 136 1.78 3.58 13.17
C THR A 136 2.33 2.51 14.11
N SER A 137 1.97 2.53 15.40
CA SER A 137 2.48 1.61 16.43
C SER A 137 1.71 0.29 16.51
N PHE A 138 1.53 -0.40 15.38
CA PHE A 138 0.79 -1.67 15.32
C PHE A 138 1.54 -2.86 15.90
N ASP A 139 2.86 -2.85 15.85
CA ASP A 139 3.68 -4.03 16.13
C ASP A 139 3.71 -4.41 17.61
N ASP A 140 3.50 -3.45 18.51
CA ASP A 140 3.59 -3.71 19.94
C ASP A 140 2.40 -4.51 20.50
N ARG A 141 1.22 -4.40 19.89
CA ARG A 141 0.02 -5.09 20.39
C ARG A 141 -0.05 -6.56 20.00
N SER A 142 0.55 -6.94 18.87
CA SER A 142 0.58 -8.33 18.45
C SER A 142 1.58 -9.17 19.23
N LYS A 143 2.61 -8.52 19.78
CA LYS A 143 3.59 -9.17 20.66
C LYS A 143 3.03 -9.43 22.05
N ASP A 144 2.31 -8.47 22.61
CA ASP A 144 1.70 -8.58 23.93
C ASP A 144 0.63 -9.68 23.98
N SER A 145 -0.12 -9.89 22.91
CA SER A 145 -1.12 -10.95 22.85
C SER A 145 -0.54 -12.35 22.69
N MET A 146 0.71 -12.47 22.21
CA MET A 146 1.41 -13.76 22.14
C MET A 146 2.14 -14.13 23.44
N GLU A 147 2.59 -13.14 24.21
CA GLU A 147 3.25 -13.36 25.51
C GLU A 147 2.28 -13.67 26.64
N SER A 148 1.03 -13.20 26.56
CA SER A 148 0.01 -13.47 27.57
C SER A 148 -0.74 -14.80 27.38
N GLY A 149 -0.43 -15.58 26.35
CA GLY A 149 -1.01 -16.89 26.05
C GLY A 149 -0.16 -18.10 26.46
N ALA A 150 0.85 -17.87 27.24
CA ALA A 150 1.70 -18.94 27.74
C ALA A 150 1.24 -19.39 29.13
#